data_23f95ec8e75bd7a2b6ea88b6123294f8
#
_entry.id   23f95ec8e75bd7a2b6ea88b6123294f8
#
_cell.length_a   1.000
_cell.length_b   1.000
_cell.length_c   1.000
_cell.angle_alpha   90.00
_cell.angle_beta   90.00
_cell.angle_gamma   90.00
#
_symmetry.space_group_name_H-M   'P 1'
#
loop_
_entity.id
_entity.type
_entity.pdbx_description
1 polymer ?
#
loop_
_entity_poly.entity_id
_entity_poly.type
_entity_poly.pdbx_seq_one_letter_code
_entity_poly.pdbx_strand_id
1 'polypeptide(L)'
;MPQADGQHSEIGGGKPAAAPRPSNVPLTTAAARGGSATVAAGGLDAAYNYGPTVMIDGGRTRMWWCSQYGSAPPPGDDILYAEAPTLDGPFTGPGGGVPRAVLSGSGDGHFDGRHTCDPSVIRVGATYYLYYTGAAEDHAFGNSIGVATSPDGLTWTRANGGRPIVEPAHDVHRDNVYGAGQPSAVYLDGWFYLMFTDTTGRATTPNGAGQFVLRSRDPVFGGGVESLGKHGFEAVPATNSPRTSSVIEAFSADLMWVEALDAFVIADETKTGTRISFFDRSFTTHPYQPIVVGGPWQEGPGLARRPDGHAPLSAVDPCGQVPFDVVRATVIGAATAPTDLRHYGLDVKGVNACPDPARTLAVLDGLAAPSPTRTMDLLTGGKLIRVDRRSVAVALSGQVLDQRPPQFDKLPVAATIASAGPAVQAKDRGVAFVLDGKLWPVDSPAAPVLNGSVAQTISPAQWDAYPTGSSLVR
;
A
#
# COMPACT_ATOMS: atom_id res chain seq x y z
N MET A 1 -51.16 -29.36 42.97
CA MET A 1 -50.30 -28.16 42.92
C MET A 1 -49.69 -28.15 41.57
N PRO A 2 -50.03 -27.20 40.69
CA PRO A 2 -49.43 -27.08 39.34
C PRO A 2 -48.16 -26.25 39.41
N GLN A 3 -47.13 -26.71 38.70
CA GLN A 3 -45.90 -26.01 38.45
C GLN A 3 -46.13 -24.83 37.50
N ALA A 4 -45.51 -23.68 37.80
CA ALA A 4 -45.51 -22.50 36.99
C ALA A 4 -44.33 -22.59 36.00
N ASP A 5 -44.64 -22.61 34.71
CA ASP A 5 -43.69 -22.44 33.60
C ASP A 5 -43.30 -20.98 33.51
N GLY A 6 -42.01 -20.68 33.78
CA GLY A 6 -41.41 -19.40 33.57
C GLY A 6 -40.90 -19.28 32.13
N GLN A 7 -41.65 -18.57 31.27
CA GLN A 7 -41.17 -18.16 29.97
C GLN A 7 -40.14 -17.02 30.12
N HIS A 8 -38.85 -17.34 29.91
CA HIS A 8 -37.83 -16.34 29.66
C HIS A 8 -37.93 -15.85 28.20
N SER A 9 -38.45 -14.64 28.04
CA SER A 9 -38.40 -13.90 26.78
C SER A 9 -36.96 -13.45 26.52
N GLU A 10 -36.27 -14.11 25.61
CA GLU A 10 -34.99 -13.62 25.06
C GLU A 10 -35.29 -12.40 24.19
N ILE A 11 -34.89 -11.23 24.69
CA ILE A 11 -34.84 -10.01 23.87
C ILE A 11 -33.64 -10.17 22.93
N GLY A 12 -33.92 -10.64 21.71
CA GLY A 12 -32.96 -10.69 20.62
C GLY A 12 -32.46 -9.29 20.29
N GLY A 13 -31.28 -8.92 20.77
CA GLY A 13 -30.56 -7.74 20.34
C GLY A 13 -30.12 -7.89 18.88
N GLY A 14 -30.99 -7.49 17.96
CA GLY A 14 -30.66 -7.39 16.55
C GLY A 14 -29.46 -6.45 16.37
N LYS A 15 -28.37 -6.99 15.79
CA LYS A 15 -27.24 -6.19 15.37
C LYS A 15 -27.75 -5.05 14.50
N PRO A 16 -27.41 -3.77 14.77
CA PRO A 16 -27.88 -2.66 13.94
C PRO A 16 -27.60 -2.96 12.47
N ALA A 17 -28.58 -2.83 11.62
CA ALA A 17 -28.39 -2.96 10.16
C ALA A 17 -27.32 -1.97 9.75
N ALA A 18 -26.28 -2.45 9.06
CA ALA A 18 -25.25 -1.57 8.50
C ALA A 18 -25.94 -0.53 7.62
N ALA A 19 -25.52 0.73 7.73
CA ALA A 19 -26.02 1.78 6.85
C ALA A 19 -25.83 1.37 5.38
N PRO A 20 -26.83 1.66 4.51
CA PRO A 20 -26.71 1.32 3.10
C PRO A 20 -25.43 1.96 2.51
N ARG A 21 -24.64 1.17 1.80
CA ARG A 21 -23.42 1.66 1.14
C ARG A 21 -23.80 2.63 0.03
N PRO A 22 -22.98 3.68 -0.22
CA PRO A 22 -23.19 4.57 -1.35
C PRO A 22 -23.13 3.77 -2.66
N SER A 23 -23.92 4.18 -3.64
CA SER A 23 -23.95 3.57 -4.97
C SER A 23 -23.85 4.65 -6.03
N ASN A 24 -22.74 4.65 -6.77
CA ASN A 24 -22.46 5.56 -7.88
C ASN A 24 -22.60 7.06 -7.53
N VAL A 25 -22.18 7.44 -6.33
CA VAL A 25 -22.28 8.83 -5.84
C VAL A 25 -21.24 9.71 -6.53
N PRO A 26 -21.58 10.90 -7.04
CA PRO A 26 -20.60 11.82 -7.59
C PRO A 26 -19.70 12.39 -6.49
N LEU A 27 -18.42 12.55 -6.80
CA LEU A 27 -17.41 13.15 -5.91
C LEU A 27 -17.05 14.55 -6.40
N THR A 28 -16.86 15.48 -5.47
CA THR A 28 -16.39 16.83 -5.78
C THR A 28 -14.87 16.86 -5.75
N THR A 29 -14.24 17.34 -6.82
CA THR A 29 -12.78 17.45 -6.91
C THR A 29 -12.32 18.90 -6.77
N ALA A 30 -11.13 19.09 -6.17
CA ALA A 30 -10.45 20.38 -6.11
C ALA A 30 -9.59 20.62 -7.35
N ALA A 31 -9.01 21.83 -7.44
CA ALA A 31 -8.04 22.15 -8.47
C ALA A 31 -6.87 21.15 -8.48
N ALA A 32 -6.41 20.81 -9.68
CA ALA A 32 -5.27 19.92 -9.87
C ALA A 32 -3.98 20.57 -9.36
N ARG A 33 -3.05 19.74 -8.91
CA ARG A 33 -1.68 20.11 -8.51
C ARG A 33 -0.65 19.29 -9.27
N GLY A 34 0.60 19.73 -9.26
CA GLY A 34 1.72 19.05 -9.92
C GLY A 34 1.79 19.26 -11.43
N GLY A 35 2.55 18.44 -12.12
CA GLY A 35 2.68 18.41 -13.57
C GLY A 35 3.72 19.36 -14.17
N SER A 36 4.40 20.17 -13.37
CA SER A 36 5.30 21.22 -13.85
C SER A 36 6.75 20.78 -14.05
N ALA A 37 7.20 19.70 -13.42
CA ALA A 37 8.59 19.25 -13.45
C ALA A 37 8.73 17.73 -13.52
N THR A 38 9.82 17.25 -14.08
CA THR A 38 10.26 15.87 -14.00
C THR A 38 10.68 15.56 -12.57
N VAL A 39 10.04 14.57 -11.94
CA VAL A 39 10.37 14.17 -10.56
C VAL A 39 11.48 13.13 -10.52
N ALA A 40 11.57 12.29 -11.55
CA ALA A 40 12.69 11.38 -11.78
C ALA A 40 12.88 11.13 -13.28
N ALA A 41 14.13 10.99 -13.70
CA ALA A 41 14.53 10.75 -15.09
C ALA A 41 15.54 9.59 -15.19
N GLY A 42 15.58 8.70 -14.26
CA GLY A 42 16.58 7.64 -14.22
C GLY A 42 18.04 8.16 -14.23
N GLY A 43 19.00 7.27 -14.24
CA GLY A 43 20.41 7.61 -14.41
C GLY A 43 20.75 7.89 -15.88
N LEU A 44 22.00 8.29 -16.15
CA LEU A 44 22.50 8.55 -17.50
C LEU A 44 22.31 7.36 -18.46
N ASP A 45 22.26 6.15 -17.92
CA ASP A 45 22.14 4.91 -18.67
C ASP A 45 20.68 4.44 -18.81
N ALA A 46 19.70 5.10 -18.16
CA ALA A 46 18.32 4.73 -18.24
C ALA A 46 17.68 5.22 -19.54
N ALA A 47 17.37 4.28 -20.45
CA ALA A 47 16.78 4.59 -21.76
C ALA A 47 15.29 4.96 -21.65
N TYR A 48 14.61 4.53 -20.58
CA TYR A 48 13.19 4.72 -20.34
C TYR A 48 12.90 4.69 -18.83
N ASN A 49 11.71 5.17 -18.41
CA ASN A 49 11.23 5.14 -17.04
C ASN A 49 9.70 5.01 -17.06
N TYR A 50 9.15 3.99 -16.40
CA TYR A 50 7.70 3.78 -16.31
C TYR A 50 7.31 2.87 -15.14
N GLY A 51 6.00 2.65 -14.95
CA GLY A 51 5.44 1.73 -13.95
C GLY A 51 5.90 2.01 -12.53
N PRO A 52 5.87 3.26 -12.02
CA PRO A 52 6.37 3.53 -10.68
C PRO A 52 5.42 3.03 -9.61
N THR A 53 5.98 2.54 -8.50
CA THR A 53 5.29 2.44 -7.21
C THR A 53 5.83 3.53 -6.28
N VAL A 54 4.92 4.26 -5.63
CA VAL A 54 5.27 5.44 -4.82
C VAL A 54 4.77 5.25 -3.40
N MET A 55 5.69 5.30 -2.44
CA MET A 55 5.39 5.09 -1.01
C MET A 55 5.71 6.34 -0.20
N ILE A 56 4.73 6.84 0.55
CA ILE A 56 4.92 7.91 1.54
C ILE A 56 5.13 7.26 2.91
N ASP A 57 6.33 7.37 3.45
CA ASP A 57 6.74 6.72 4.68
C ASP A 57 7.59 7.64 5.57
N GLY A 58 7.11 7.95 6.76
CA GLY A 58 7.87 8.68 7.78
C GLY A 58 8.34 10.08 7.36
N GLY A 59 7.57 10.78 6.52
CA GLY A 59 7.93 12.11 6.01
C GLY A 59 8.91 12.08 4.82
N ARG A 60 9.09 10.92 4.20
CA ARG A 60 9.81 10.72 2.96
C ARG A 60 8.92 10.08 1.91
N THR A 61 9.18 10.38 0.66
CA THR A 61 8.59 9.70 -0.48
C THR A 61 9.66 8.80 -1.10
N ARG A 62 9.35 7.52 -1.22
CA ARG A 62 10.20 6.51 -1.84
C ARG A 62 9.54 6.07 -3.14
N MET A 63 10.34 5.82 -4.17
CA MET A 63 9.85 5.38 -5.45
C MET A 63 10.71 4.24 -6.01
N TRP A 64 10.03 3.23 -6.51
CA TRP A 64 10.62 2.15 -7.32
C TRP A 64 9.93 2.19 -8.67
N TRP A 65 10.68 2.00 -9.74
CA TRP A 65 10.12 2.02 -11.10
C TRP A 65 10.92 1.16 -12.05
N CYS A 66 10.33 0.82 -13.18
CA CYS A 66 10.97 0.09 -14.25
C CYS A 66 11.85 1.01 -15.09
N SER A 67 13.08 0.57 -15.33
CA SER A 67 14.04 1.23 -16.22
C SER A 67 15.11 0.24 -16.65
N GLN A 68 15.99 0.65 -17.53
CA GLN A 68 17.22 -0.07 -17.81
C GLN A 68 18.39 0.65 -17.13
N TYR A 69 19.12 -0.06 -16.30
CA TYR A 69 20.35 0.45 -15.71
C TYR A 69 21.54 -0.01 -16.55
N GLY A 70 21.74 0.61 -17.67
CA GLY A 70 22.68 0.38 -18.79
C GLY A 70 23.76 -0.68 -18.66
N SER A 71 24.53 -0.67 -17.58
CA SER A 71 25.63 -1.59 -17.33
C SER A 71 25.31 -2.74 -16.36
N ALA A 72 24.09 -2.82 -15.81
CA ALA A 72 23.74 -3.91 -14.90
C ALA A 72 23.62 -5.23 -15.67
N PRO A 73 24.29 -6.33 -15.24
CA PRO A 73 24.16 -7.64 -15.84
C PRO A 73 23.03 -8.44 -15.16
N PRO A 74 22.22 -9.21 -15.92
CA PRO A 74 22.18 -9.24 -17.39
C PRO A 74 21.53 -7.97 -17.97
N PRO A 75 21.82 -7.58 -19.20
CA PRO A 75 21.15 -6.45 -19.83
C PRO A 75 19.65 -6.72 -19.96
N GLY A 76 18.83 -5.78 -19.49
CA GLY A 76 17.36 -5.89 -19.49
C GLY A 76 16.74 -4.82 -18.63
N ASP A 77 15.45 -4.98 -18.32
CA ASP A 77 14.77 -4.10 -17.38
C ASP A 77 15.22 -4.37 -15.96
N ASP A 78 15.41 -3.30 -15.22
CA ASP A 78 15.76 -3.30 -13.81
C ASP A 78 14.72 -2.52 -13.01
N ILE A 79 14.60 -2.80 -11.72
CA ILE A 79 13.88 -1.96 -10.79
C ILE A 79 14.86 -0.99 -10.16
N LEU A 80 14.66 0.30 -10.45
CA LEU A 80 15.41 1.40 -9.87
C LEU A 80 14.75 1.90 -8.60
N TYR A 81 15.54 2.53 -7.74
CA TYR A 81 15.09 3.19 -6.51
C TYR A 81 15.65 4.60 -6.38
N ALA A 82 14.77 5.50 -5.92
CA ALA A 82 15.15 6.82 -5.43
C ALA A 82 14.18 7.30 -4.34
N GLU A 83 14.56 8.36 -3.64
CA GLU A 83 13.76 8.99 -2.60
C GLU A 83 13.76 10.51 -2.72
N ALA A 84 12.71 11.14 -2.20
CA ALA A 84 12.54 12.59 -2.16
C ALA A 84 11.86 13.04 -0.86
N PRO A 85 11.98 14.31 -0.45
CA PRO A 85 11.20 14.87 0.64
C PRO A 85 9.70 14.95 0.35
N THR A 86 9.33 15.14 -0.92
CA THR A 86 7.94 15.31 -1.39
C THR A 86 7.72 14.60 -2.72
N LEU A 87 6.45 14.51 -3.15
CA LEU A 87 6.06 13.95 -4.45
C LEU A 87 6.56 14.78 -5.65
N ASP A 88 6.84 16.05 -5.45
CA ASP A 88 7.37 16.93 -6.51
C ASP A 88 8.87 16.73 -6.76
N GLY A 89 9.51 15.84 -6.00
CA GLY A 89 10.94 15.51 -6.16
C GLY A 89 11.88 16.69 -5.89
N PRO A 90 13.06 16.74 -6.54
CA PRO A 90 13.60 15.66 -7.36
C PRO A 90 13.90 14.40 -6.55
N PHE A 91 13.62 13.25 -7.15
CA PHE A 91 13.99 11.96 -6.57
C PHE A 91 15.46 11.67 -6.86
N THR A 92 16.21 11.34 -5.83
CA THR A 92 17.63 11.01 -5.90
C THR A 92 17.90 9.66 -5.24
N GLY A 93 18.95 8.99 -5.67
CA GLY A 93 19.43 7.78 -5.01
C GLY A 93 19.83 8.04 -3.56
N PRO A 94 20.03 7.00 -2.76
CA PRO A 94 20.45 7.13 -1.36
C PRO A 94 21.69 8.02 -1.21
N GLY A 95 21.62 8.97 -0.29
CA GLY A 95 22.70 9.93 -0.06
C GLY A 95 22.81 11.05 -1.10
N GLY A 96 21.77 11.26 -1.93
CA GLY A 96 21.72 12.34 -2.95
C GLY A 96 22.36 11.98 -4.28
N GLY A 97 22.69 10.71 -4.49
CA GLY A 97 23.26 10.20 -5.76
C GLY A 97 22.22 9.99 -6.85
N VAL A 98 22.67 9.41 -7.97
CA VAL A 98 21.77 8.97 -9.03
C VAL A 98 20.92 7.79 -8.57
N PRO A 99 19.71 7.59 -9.13
CA PRO A 99 18.94 6.36 -8.93
C PRO A 99 19.77 5.13 -9.25
N ARG A 100 19.56 4.04 -8.50
CA ARG A 100 20.28 2.78 -8.72
C ARG A 100 19.34 1.61 -8.92
N ALA A 101 19.76 0.60 -9.63
CA ALA A 101 19.10 -0.67 -9.69
C ALA A 101 19.15 -1.36 -8.30
N VAL A 102 17.99 -1.79 -7.80
CA VAL A 102 17.86 -2.52 -6.55
C VAL A 102 17.43 -3.97 -6.78
N LEU A 103 16.83 -4.27 -7.94
CA LEU A 103 16.57 -5.62 -8.40
C LEU A 103 16.81 -5.67 -9.91
N SER A 104 17.60 -6.64 -10.36
CA SER A 104 17.92 -6.90 -11.76
C SER A 104 17.64 -8.36 -12.10
N GLY A 105 17.68 -8.71 -13.39
CA GLY A 105 17.49 -10.08 -13.84
C GLY A 105 18.36 -11.08 -13.09
N SER A 106 17.86 -12.30 -12.86
CA SER A 106 18.54 -13.33 -12.05
C SER A 106 19.48 -14.24 -12.85
N GLY A 107 19.54 -14.05 -14.16
CA GLY A 107 20.36 -14.86 -15.08
C GLY A 107 19.60 -16.02 -15.71
N ASP A 108 20.27 -16.71 -16.62
CA ASP A 108 19.69 -17.77 -17.42
C ASP A 108 19.06 -18.90 -16.60
N GLY A 109 17.96 -19.44 -17.09
CA GLY A 109 17.24 -20.55 -16.46
C GLY A 109 16.22 -20.13 -15.39
N HIS A 110 16.07 -18.83 -15.13
CA HIS A 110 15.07 -18.29 -14.22
C HIS A 110 13.95 -17.58 -14.97
N PHE A 111 12.73 -17.54 -14.39
CA PHE A 111 11.58 -16.86 -15.00
C PHE A 111 11.80 -15.35 -15.18
N ASP A 112 12.63 -14.74 -14.35
CA ASP A 112 13.06 -13.33 -14.35
C ASP A 112 14.54 -13.21 -14.74
N GLY A 113 14.99 -14.11 -15.62
CA GLY A 113 16.40 -14.21 -15.98
C GLY A 113 16.97 -12.96 -16.61
N ARG A 114 16.15 -12.24 -17.35
CA ARG A 114 16.54 -11.07 -18.12
C ARG A 114 15.93 -9.77 -17.59
N HIS A 115 14.64 -9.75 -17.36
CA HIS A 115 13.90 -8.56 -17.00
C HIS A 115 13.24 -8.67 -15.63
N THR A 116 13.35 -7.59 -14.84
CA THR A 116 12.55 -7.33 -13.65
C THR A 116 11.91 -5.94 -13.79
N CYS A 117 10.58 -5.87 -13.79
CA CYS A 117 9.86 -4.66 -14.12
C CYS A 117 8.57 -4.51 -13.31
N ASP A 118 7.84 -3.42 -13.53
CA ASP A 118 6.52 -3.14 -12.96
C ASP A 118 6.45 -3.41 -11.45
N PRO A 119 7.27 -2.73 -10.63
CA PRO A 119 7.30 -2.99 -9.21
C PRO A 119 6.02 -2.56 -8.51
N SER A 120 5.56 -3.37 -7.57
CA SER A 120 4.60 -2.94 -6.55
C SER A 120 5.16 -3.23 -5.17
N VAL A 121 5.49 -2.19 -4.43
CA VAL A 121 6.11 -2.30 -3.11
C VAL A 121 5.11 -1.95 -2.03
N ILE A 122 4.96 -2.86 -1.06
CA ILE A 122 4.24 -2.61 0.20
C ILE A 122 5.14 -2.99 1.38
N ARG A 123 4.83 -2.47 2.56
CA ARG A 123 5.46 -2.90 3.82
C ARG A 123 4.40 -3.34 4.81
N VAL A 124 4.58 -4.51 5.38
CA VAL A 124 3.74 -5.05 6.45
C VAL A 124 4.63 -5.39 7.64
N GLY A 125 4.38 -4.73 8.75
CA GLY A 125 5.29 -4.76 9.90
C GLY A 125 6.69 -4.24 9.52
N ALA A 126 7.73 -5.02 9.80
CA ALA A 126 9.12 -4.68 9.50
C ALA A 126 9.60 -5.15 8.11
N THR A 127 8.74 -5.79 7.31
CA THR A 127 9.14 -6.42 6.05
C THR A 127 8.55 -5.70 4.86
N TYR A 128 9.40 -5.33 3.91
CA TYR A 128 8.98 -4.87 2.59
C TYR A 128 8.78 -6.06 1.66
N TYR A 129 7.73 -6.02 0.86
CA TYR A 129 7.39 -6.97 -0.18
C TYR A 129 7.37 -6.25 -1.52
N LEU A 130 8.18 -6.69 -2.45
CA LEU A 130 8.23 -6.21 -3.83
C LEU A 130 7.65 -7.29 -4.74
N TYR A 131 6.47 -7.06 -5.25
CA TYR A 131 5.88 -7.84 -6.34
C TYR A 131 6.35 -7.23 -7.65
N TYR A 132 6.73 -8.06 -8.62
CA TYR A 132 7.31 -7.58 -9.88
C TYR A 132 7.03 -8.52 -11.04
N THR A 133 7.03 -7.97 -12.24
CA THR A 133 7.01 -8.73 -13.47
C THR A 133 8.40 -9.26 -13.78
N GLY A 134 8.51 -10.54 -14.10
CA GLY A 134 9.73 -11.18 -14.56
C GLY A 134 9.61 -11.73 -15.98
N ALA A 135 10.65 -11.56 -16.80
CA ALA A 135 10.78 -12.20 -18.10
C ALA A 135 12.16 -12.86 -18.25
N ALA A 136 12.16 -14.06 -18.86
CA ALA A 136 13.37 -14.86 -19.00
C ALA A 136 14.24 -14.44 -20.21
N GLU A 137 13.63 -13.87 -21.25
CA GLU A 137 14.24 -13.59 -22.55
C GLU A 137 14.15 -12.12 -22.93
N ASP A 138 14.70 -11.77 -24.11
CA ASP A 138 14.81 -10.39 -24.62
C ASP A 138 13.45 -9.72 -24.91
N HIS A 139 12.37 -10.50 -24.93
CA HIS A 139 11.03 -10.00 -25.17
C HIS A 139 10.08 -10.47 -24.06
N ALA A 140 9.11 -9.64 -23.73
CA ALA A 140 8.08 -9.90 -22.73
C ALA A 140 7.07 -10.95 -23.23
N PHE A 141 7.49 -12.20 -23.30
CA PHE A 141 6.64 -13.33 -23.67
C PHE A 141 6.48 -14.29 -22.49
N GLY A 142 5.22 -14.59 -22.15
CA GLY A 142 4.93 -15.51 -21.06
C GLY A 142 5.42 -15.03 -19.72
N ASN A 143 5.38 -13.73 -19.50
CA ASN A 143 5.78 -13.12 -18.23
C ASN A 143 5.07 -13.77 -17.05
N SER A 144 5.73 -13.75 -15.92
CA SER A 144 5.20 -14.23 -14.65
C SER A 144 5.50 -13.22 -13.54
N ILE A 145 4.80 -13.32 -12.42
CA ILE A 145 4.98 -12.41 -11.28
C ILE A 145 5.82 -13.11 -10.21
N GLY A 146 6.87 -12.42 -9.78
CA GLY A 146 7.68 -12.79 -8.63
C GLY A 146 7.41 -11.95 -7.40
N VAL A 147 8.00 -12.35 -6.28
CA VAL A 147 8.04 -11.55 -5.06
C VAL A 147 9.42 -11.61 -4.43
N ALA A 148 9.91 -10.46 -3.98
CA ALA A 148 11.12 -10.33 -3.18
C ALA A 148 10.81 -9.66 -1.84
N THR A 149 11.61 -9.93 -0.82
CA THR A 149 11.48 -9.35 0.51
C THR A 149 12.72 -8.54 0.87
N SER A 150 12.52 -7.52 1.70
CA SER A 150 13.60 -6.65 2.16
C SER A 150 13.32 -6.11 3.56
N PRO A 151 14.33 -5.90 4.40
CA PRO A 151 14.18 -5.19 5.67
C PRO A 151 14.23 -3.66 5.52
N ASP A 152 14.72 -3.14 4.40
CA ASP A 152 15.03 -1.71 4.20
C ASP A 152 14.44 -1.11 2.92
N GLY A 153 13.89 -1.94 2.01
CA GLY A 153 13.39 -1.55 0.70
C GLY A 153 14.49 -1.33 -0.36
N LEU A 154 15.73 -1.68 -0.05
CA LEU A 154 16.91 -1.48 -0.90
C LEU A 154 17.64 -2.77 -1.22
N THR A 155 17.75 -3.66 -0.24
CA THR A 155 18.43 -4.95 -0.36
C THR A 155 17.37 -6.04 -0.43
N TRP A 156 17.21 -6.64 -1.60
CA TRP A 156 16.13 -7.57 -1.87
C TRP A 156 16.59 -9.01 -1.97
N THR A 157 15.78 -9.90 -1.39
CA THR A 157 15.95 -11.36 -1.50
C THR A 157 14.70 -11.92 -2.16
N ARG A 158 14.85 -12.60 -3.30
CA ARG A 158 13.76 -13.31 -3.97
C ARG A 158 13.15 -14.35 -3.04
N ALA A 159 11.86 -14.27 -2.84
CA ALA A 159 11.11 -15.26 -2.04
C ALA A 159 10.68 -16.45 -2.91
N ASN A 160 9.94 -17.39 -2.35
CA ASN A 160 9.49 -18.62 -3.03
C ASN A 160 10.62 -19.42 -3.72
N GLY A 161 11.85 -19.32 -3.21
CA GLY A 161 13.02 -19.97 -3.83
C GLY A 161 13.35 -19.41 -5.22
N GLY A 162 13.01 -18.14 -5.51
CA GLY A 162 13.24 -17.51 -6.83
C GLY A 162 12.29 -17.99 -7.92
N ARG A 163 11.21 -18.71 -7.56
CA ARG A 163 10.17 -19.15 -8.50
C ARG A 163 9.03 -18.12 -8.56
N PRO A 164 8.29 -18.03 -9.68
CA PRO A 164 7.13 -17.16 -9.76
C PRO A 164 6.07 -17.54 -8.72
N ILE A 165 5.29 -16.55 -8.30
CA ILE A 165 4.13 -16.75 -7.43
C ILE A 165 2.82 -16.72 -8.23
N VAL A 166 2.82 -16.07 -9.41
CA VAL A 166 1.71 -16.08 -10.36
C VAL A 166 2.27 -16.36 -11.75
N GLU A 167 1.71 -17.35 -12.41
CA GLU A 167 1.99 -17.67 -13.81
C GLU A 167 0.74 -17.38 -14.66
N PRO A 168 0.88 -17.23 -16.00
CA PRO A 168 -0.25 -17.11 -16.90
C PRO A 168 -1.23 -18.28 -16.74
N ALA A 169 -2.54 -17.99 -16.80
CA ALA A 169 -3.57 -19.02 -16.68
C ALA A 169 -3.70 -19.93 -17.92
N HIS A 170 -3.23 -19.46 -19.07
CA HIS A 170 -3.35 -20.16 -20.35
C HIS A 170 -4.79 -20.57 -20.70
N ASP A 171 -5.78 -19.79 -20.28
CA ASP A 171 -7.20 -20.06 -20.54
C ASP A 171 -7.54 -20.01 -22.02
N VAL A 172 -6.93 -19.09 -22.74
CA VAL A 172 -7.12 -18.86 -24.18
C VAL A 172 -5.81 -18.49 -24.85
N HIS A 173 -5.69 -18.87 -26.11
CA HIS A 173 -4.59 -18.45 -26.96
C HIS A 173 -4.92 -17.12 -27.63
N ARG A 174 -3.96 -16.16 -27.61
CA ARG A 174 -4.06 -14.84 -28.26
C ARG A 174 -2.74 -14.47 -28.90
N ASP A 175 -2.79 -13.51 -29.85
CA ASP A 175 -1.60 -12.92 -30.45
C ASP A 175 -0.77 -12.13 -29.42
N ASN A 176 -1.45 -11.53 -28.44
CA ASN A 176 -0.78 -10.92 -27.29
C ASN A 176 -0.31 -12.00 -26.32
N VAL A 177 0.95 -12.33 -26.39
CA VAL A 177 1.62 -13.38 -25.61
C VAL A 177 2.36 -12.84 -24.39
N TYR A 178 2.06 -11.61 -23.93
CA TYR A 178 2.69 -10.99 -22.78
C TYR A 178 2.65 -11.90 -21.53
N GLY A 179 1.51 -12.50 -21.23
CA GLY A 179 1.37 -13.37 -20.05
C GLY A 179 0.83 -12.65 -18.82
N ALA A 180 1.33 -12.99 -17.63
CA ALA A 180 0.94 -12.40 -16.35
C ALA A 180 1.99 -11.39 -15.85
N GLY A 181 1.58 -10.17 -15.53
CA GLY A 181 2.50 -9.13 -15.07
C GLY A 181 1.80 -7.88 -14.55
N GLN A 182 2.56 -6.81 -14.39
CA GLN A 182 2.11 -5.50 -13.90
C GLN A 182 1.33 -5.61 -12.59
N PRO A 183 1.95 -6.22 -11.54
CA PRO A 183 1.28 -6.43 -10.27
C PRO A 183 1.06 -5.12 -9.53
N SER A 184 -0.04 -5.03 -8.80
CA SER A 184 -0.28 -3.99 -7.81
C SER A 184 -0.86 -4.58 -6.53
N ALA A 185 -0.22 -4.33 -5.39
CA ALA A 185 -0.52 -4.97 -4.12
C ALA A 185 -1.05 -4.00 -3.07
N VAL A 186 -1.96 -4.50 -2.25
CA VAL A 186 -2.50 -3.83 -1.04
C VAL A 186 -2.61 -4.84 0.09
N TYR A 187 -2.25 -4.43 1.31
CA TYR A 187 -2.49 -5.24 2.50
C TYR A 187 -3.65 -4.64 3.30
N LEU A 188 -4.74 -5.39 3.48
CA LEU A 188 -5.94 -4.94 4.18
C LEU A 188 -6.54 -6.08 5.01
N ASP A 189 -6.80 -5.82 6.30
CA ASP A 189 -7.47 -6.75 7.23
C ASP A 189 -6.83 -8.15 7.26
N GLY A 190 -5.49 -8.21 7.20
CA GLY A 190 -4.74 -9.46 7.21
C GLY A 190 -4.67 -10.20 5.87
N TRP A 191 -5.12 -9.58 4.79
CA TRP A 191 -5.05 -10.12 3.44
C TRP A 191 -4.09 -9.31 2.58
N PHE A 192 -3.26 -10.01 1.81
CA PHE A 192 -2.54 -9.47 0.66
C PHE A 192 -3.46 -9.57 -0.55
N TYR A 193 -3.83 -8.44 -1.13
CA TYR A 193 -4.53 -8.34 -2.41
C TYR A 193 -3.49 -8.09 -3.48
N LEU A 194 -3.55 -8.83 -4.58
CA LEU A 194 -2.67 -8.68 -5.73
C LEU A 194 -3.52 -8.54 -6.98
N MET A 195 -3.55 -7.34 -7.54
CA MET A 195 -4.13 -7.06 -8.85
C MET A 195 -3.03 -7.18 -9.92
N PHE A 196 -3.37 -7.69 -11.10
CA PHE A 196 -2.41 -7.87 -12.19
C PHE A 196 -3.11 -8.07 -13.52
N THR A 197 -2.38 -7.86 -14.63
CA THR A 197 -2.81 -8.26 -15.96
C THR A 197 -2.44 -9.72 -16.23
N ASP A 198 -3.26 -10.43 -17.01
CA ASP A 198 -2.94 -11.73 -17.58
C ASP A 198 -3.58 -11.81 -18.96
N THR A 199 -2.77 -11.58 -20.01
CA THR A 199 -3.28 -11.54 -21.38
C THR A 199 -3.82 -12.89 -21.88
N THR A 200 -3.51 -13.98 -21.19
CA THR A 200 -4.04 -15.31 -21.47
C THR A 200 -5.37 -15.63 -20.79
N GLY A 201 -5.83 -14.73 -19.91
CA GLY A 201 -7.07 -14.91 -19.14
C GLY A 201 -8.32 -14.86 -20.01
N ARG A 202 -9.31 -15.70 -19.70
CA ARG A 202 -10.56 -15.80 -20.46
C ARG A 202 -11.39 -14.51 -20.42
N ALA A 203 -11.39 -13.82 -19.29
CA ALA A 203 -12.22 -12.63 -19.08
C ALA A 203 -11.57 -11.31 -19.51
N THR A 204 -10.51 -11.35 -20.32
CA THR A 204 -9.94 -10.16 -20.94
C THR A 204 -10.64 -9.79 -22.23
N THR A 205 -10.42 -8.57 -22.71
CA THR A 205 -10.80 -8.12 -24.05
C THR A 205 -10.07 -8.94 -25.15
N PRO A 206 -10.49 -8.86 -26.41
CA PRO A 206 -9.83 -9.60 -27.49
C PRO A 206 -8.34 -9.36 -27.64
N ASN A 207 -7.85 -8.14 -27.30
CA ASN A 207 -6.42 -7.80 -27.32
C ASN A 207 -5.68 -8.16 -26.04
N GLY A 208 -6.36 -8.77 -25.04
CA GLY A 208 -5.77 -9.22 -23.80
C GLY A 208 -5.82 -8.23 -22.63
N ALA A 209 -6.40 -7.03 -22.81
CA ALA A 209 -6.55 -6.07 -21.71
C ALA A 209 -7.54 -6.59 -20.65
N GLY A 210 -7.12 -6.57 -19.40
CA GLY A 210 -7.95 -6.98 -18.26
C GLY A 210 -7.13 -7.15 -16.99
N GLN A 211 -7.67 -6.71 -15.86
CA GLN A 211 -7.05 -6.81 -14.56
C GLN A 211 -7.76 -7.87 -13.72
N PHE A 212 -6.99 -8.71 -13.06
CA PHE A 212 -7.46 -9.79 -12.19
C PHE A 212 -7.03 -9.51 -10.75
N VAL A 213 -7.76 -10.02 -9.79
CA VAL A 213 -7.42 -9.87 -8.37
C VAL A 213 -7.37 -11.23 -7.70
N LEU A 214 -6.24 -11.54 -7.08
CA LEU A 214 -6.09 -12.62 -6.11
C LEU A 214 -5.95 -12.02 -4.72
N ARG A 215 -6.28 -12.81 -3.69
CA ARG A 215 -5.90 -12.49 -2.32
C ARG A 215 -5.45 -13.73 -1.57
N SER A 216 -4.54 -13.54 -0.61
CA SER A 216 -4.08 -14.58 0.31
C SER A 216 -3.67 -13.95 1.64
N ARG A 217 -3.65 -14.71 2.71
CA ARG A 217 -2.99 -14.31 3.97
C ARG A 217 -1.48 -14.52 3.93
N ASP A 218 -1.02 -15.29 2.97
CA ASP A 218 0.39 -15.55 2.71
C ASP A 218 0.92 -14.58 1.63
N PRO A 219 1.93 -13.75 1.91
CA PRO A 219 2.50 -12.81 0.94
C PRO A 219 3.13 -13.46 -0.29
N VAL A 220 3.47 -14.75 -0.23
CA VAL A 220 4.01 -15.51 -1.36
C VAL A 220 2.93 -16.31 -2.10
N PHE A 221 1.67 -16.20 -1.69
CA PHE A 221 0.53 -16.89 -2.32
C PHE A 221 0.71 -18.43 -2.43
N GLY A 222 1.48 -19.01 -1.52
CA GLY A 222 1.77 -20.45 -1.50
C GLY A 222 0.60 -21.32 -1.03
N GLY A 223 -0.47 -20.70 -0.50
CA GLY A 223 -1.67 -21.39 -0.06
C GLY A 223 -2.79 -20.45 0.36
N GLY A 224 -4.00 -20.98 0.54
CA GLY A 224 -5.17 -20.19 0.93
C GLY A 224 -5.51 -19.07 -0.06
N VAL A 225 -5.30 -19.32 -1.35
CA VAL A 225 -5.52 -18.35 -2.42
C VAL A 225 -7.00 -18.27 -2.74
N GLU A 226 -7.49 -17.04 -2.83
CA GLU A 226 -8.82 -16.75 -3.37
C GLU A 226 -8.70 -15.88 -4.61
N SER A 227 -9.47 -16.19 -5.64
CA SER A 227 -9.57 -15.42 -6.88
C SER A 227 -10.88 -14.66 -6.92
N LEU A 228 -10.86 -13.46 -7.45
CA LEU A 228 -12.08 -12.70 -7.69
C LEU A 228 -12.90 -13.33 -8.80
N GLY A 229 -14.09 -13.81 -8.43
CA GLY A 229 -15.11 -14.29 -9.36
C GLY A 229 -16.24 -13.28 -9.51
N LYS A 230 -17.29 -13.65 -10.24
CA LYS A 230 -18.45 -12.80 -10.52
C LYS A 230 -19.19 -12.32 -9.26
N HIS A 231 -19.15 -13.08 -8.17
CA HIS A 231 -19.92 -12.83 -6.95
C HIS A 231 -19.02 -12.50 -5.74
N GLY A 232 -17.75 -12.17 -5.97
CA GLY A 232 -16.75 -11.91 -4.95
C GLY A 232 -15.62 -12.96 -4.97
N PHE A 233 -14.87 -13.03 -3.88
CA PHE A 233 -13.72 -13.91 -3.78
C PHE A 233 -14.12 -15.37 -3.53
N GLU A 234 -13.51 -16.27 -4.27
CA GLU A 234 -13.72 -17.72 -4.20
C GLU A 234 -12.38 -18.44 -4.07
N ALA A 235 -12.30 -19.45 -3.20
CA ALA A 235 -11.09 -20.25 -3.03
C ALA A 235 -10.71 -20.97 -4.35
N VAL A 236 -9.44 -20.90 -4.69
CA VAL A 236 -8.90 -21.58 -5.88
C VAL A 236 -7.70 -22.46 -5.51
N PRO A 237 -7.46 -23.55 -6.26
CA PRO A 237 -6.39 -24.48 -5.93
C PRO A 237 -4.97 -23.89 -6.15
N ALA A 238 -4.82 -22.93 -7.07
CA ALA A 238 -3.54 -22.35 -7.42
C ALA A 238 -3.68 -20.93 -7.99
N THR A 239 -2.59 -20.19 -8.03
CA THR A 239 -2.56 -18.82 -8.57
C THR A 239 -2.72 -18.74 -10.09
N ASN A 240 -2.49 -19.82 -10.81
CA ASN A 240 -2.73 -19.94 -12.26
C ASN A 240 -4.12 -20.55 -12.61
N SER A 241 -5.04 -20.62 -11.64
CA SER A 241 -6.43 -21.00 -11.90
C SER A 241 -7.09 -20.07 -12.92
N PRO A 242 -8.13 -20.50 -13.64
CA PRO A 242 -8.76 -19.74 -14.72
C PRO A 242 -9.18 -18.32 -14.33
N ARG A 243 -8.91 -17.34 -15.18
CA ARG A 243 -9.24 -15.92 -15.02
C ARG A 243 -10.66 -15.66 -15.54
N THR A 244 -11.65 -15.86 -14.68
CA THR A 244 -13.06 -15.83 -15.08
C THR A 244 -13.74 -14.46 -14.90
N SER A 245 -13.12 -13.53 -14.18
CA SER A 245 -13.66 -12.19 -13.91
C SER A 245 -12.56 -11.15 -13.93
N SER A 246 -12.65 -10.18 -14.84
CA SER A 246 -11.79 -8.99 -14.88
C SER A 246 -12.49 -7.83 -14.21
N VAL A 247 -11.76 -7.04 -13.42
CA VAL A 247 -12.32 -5.86 -12.71
C VAL A 247 -12.34 -4.62 -13.56
N ILE A 248 -11.39 -4.48 -14.51
CA ILE A 248 -11.29 -3.34 -15.41
C ILE A 248 -10.56 -3.73 -16.70
N GLU A 249 -10.94 -3.12 -17.81
CA GLU A 249 -10.32 -3.35 -19.12
C GLU A 249 -9.10 -2.43 -19.31
N ALA A 250 -7.98 -2.79 -18.70
CA ALA A 250 -6.72 -2.07 -18.83
C ALA A 250 -5.55 -3.05 -18.87
N PHE A 251 -4.43 -2.66 -19.50
CA PHE A 251 -3.16 -3.39 -19.40
C PHE A 251 -2.43 -2.99 -18.12
N SER A 252 -2.15 -1.69 -17.97
CA SER A 252 -1.50 -1.13 -16.79
C SER A 252 -2.52 -0.50 -15.87
N ALA A 253 -2.47 -0.86 -14.58
CA ALA A 253 -3.31 -0.23 -13.57
C ALA A 253 -2.65 -0.33 -12.20
N ASP A 254 -2.97 0.60 -11.29
CA ASP A 254 -2.51 0.56 -9.92
C ASP A 254 -3.68 0.49 -8.93
N LEU A 255 -3.50 -0.24 -7.82
CA LEU A 255 -4.51 -0.53 -6.81
C LEU A 255 -4.17 0.17 -5.51
N MET A 256 -5.18 0.74 -4.84
CA MET A 256 -5.03 1.37 -3.53
C MET A 256 -6.31 1.18 -2.71
N TRP A 257 -6.19 1.05 -1.38
CA TRP A 257 -7.31 1.12 -0.46
C TRP A 257 -7.48 2.54 0.08
N VAL A 258 -8.73 3.02 0.19
CA VAL A 258 -9.05 4.36 0.69
C VAL A 258 -9.98 4.27 1.89
N GLU A 259 -9.45 4.40 3.11
CA GLU A 259 -10.22 4.30 4.35
C GLU A 259 -11.36 5.31 4.43
N ALA A 260 -11.08 6.55 4.03
CA ALA A 260 -12.06 7.62 4.09
C ALA A 260 -13.31 7.34 3.23
N LEU A 261 -13.16 6.57 2.17
CA LEU A 261 -14.22 6.18 1.25
C LEU A 261 -14.74 4.75 1.47
N ASP A 262 -14.06 3.95 2.30
CA ASP A 262 -14.30 2.50 2.47
C ASP A 262 -14.35 1.78 1.11
N ALA A 263 -13.36 2.06 0.25
CA ALA A 263 -13.34 1.60 -1.12
C ALA A 263 -11.92 1.25 -1.58
N PHE A 264 -11.80 0.23 -2.42
CA PHE A 264 -10.66 0.08 -3.30
C PHE A 264 -10.77 1.08 -4.45
N VAL A 265 -9.63 1.59 -4.88
CA VAL A 265 -9.52 2.35 -6.11
C VAL A 265 -8.57 1.67 -7.08
N ILE A 266 -8.92 1.75 -8.36
CA ILE A 266 -8.07 1.33 -9.46
C ILE A 266 -7.80 2.55 -10.32
N ALA A 267 -6.51 2.85 -10.51
CA ALA A 267 -6.05 3.89 -11.42
C ALA A 267 -5.66 3.25 -12.75
N ASP A 268 -6.21 3.73 -13.85
CA ASP A 268 -5.86 3.31 -15.20
C ASP A 268 -5.81 4.52 -16.15
N GLU A 269 -5.10 4.39 -17.27
CA GLU A 269 -4.88 5.48 -18.19
C GLU A 269 -5.98 5.58 -19.25
N THR A 270 -6.43 6.80 -19.49
CA THR A 270 -7.43 7.14 -20.50
C THR A 270 -6.93 8.29 -21.38
N LYS A 271 -7.62 8.61 -22.47
CA LYS A 271 -7.25 9.71 -23.37
C LYS A 271 -7.11 11.09 -22.69
N THR A 272 -7.71 11.28 -21.51
CA THR A 272 -7.74 12.56 -20.78
C THR A 272 -6.87 12.59 -19.54
N GLY A 273 -6.22 11.48 -19.21
CA GLY A 273 -5.38 11.34 -18.02
C GLY A 273 -5.68 10.04 -17.28
N THR A 274 -5.23 9.94 -16.04
CA THR A 274 -5.47 8.77 -15.18
C THR A 274 -6.88 8.80 -14.62
N ARG A 275 -7.67 7.79 -14.94
CA ARG A 275 -8.99 7.55 -14.34
C ARG A 275 -8.81 6.84 -13.00
N ILE A 276 -9.53 7.26 -11.99
CA ILE A 276 -9.63 6.62 -10.68
C ILE A 276 -11.03 6.05 -10.55
N SER A 277 -11.16 4.74 -10.57
CA SER A 277 -12.42 4.01 -10.43
C SER A 277 -12.54 3.44 -9.02
N PHE A 278 -13.75 3.44 -8.44
CA PHE A 278 -14.00 3.04 -7.05
C PHE A 278 -14.78 1.73 -6.99
N PHE A 279 -14.34 0.83 -6.11
CA PHE A 279 -14.92 -0.49 -5.92
C PHE A 279 -15.18 -0.76 -4.44
N ASP A 280 -16.24 -1.50 -4.15
CA ASP A 280 -16.45 -2.01 -2.80
C ASP A 280 -15.40 -3.09 -2.44
N ARG A 281 -15.42 -3.56 -1.19
CA ARG A 281 -14.46 -4.59 -0.69
C ARG A 281 -14.49 -5.91 -1.45
N SER A 282 -15.56 -6.17 -2.18
CA SER A 282 -15.75 -7.40 -2.98
C SER A 282 -15.56 -7.18 -4.48
N PHE A 283 -15.24 -5.96 -4.91
CA PHE A 283 -15.11 -5.56 -6.31
C PHE A 283 -16.39 -5.82 -7.15
N THR A 284 -17.54 -5.86 -6.51
CA THR A 284 -18.82 -6.18 -7.18
C THR A 284 -19.68 -4.96 -7.45
N THR A 285 -19.44 -3.85 -6.75
CA THR A 285 -20.21 -2.61 -6.91
C THR A 285 -19.30 -1.37 -6.96
N HIS A 286 -19.81 -0.29 -7.56
CA HIS A 286 -19.15 1.01 -7.63
C HIS A 286 -19.81 1.98 -6.65
N PRO A 287 -19.22 2.25 -5.47
CA PRO A 287 -19.80 3.18 -4.52
C PRO A 287 -19.79 4.62 -5.02
N TYR A 288 -18.81 5.00 -5.82
CA TYR A 288 -18.62 6.36 -6.32
C TYR A 288 -18.39 6.38 -7.82
N GLN A 289 -18.73 7.53 -8.44
CA GLN A 289 -18.41 7.79 -9.84
C GLN A 289 -16.90 7.97 -10.03
N PRO A 290 -16.34 7.52 -11.17
CA PRO A 290 -14.94 7.73 -11.46
C PRO A 290 -14.57 9.22 -11.50
N ILE A 291 -13.35 9.53 -11.11
CA ILE A 291 -12.73 10.85 -11.28
C ILE A 291 -11.52 10.73 -12.21
N VAL A 292 -11.03 11.86 -12.72
CA VAL A 292 -9.86 11.89 -13.63
C VAL A 292 -8.82 12.87 -13.10
N VAL A 293 -7.60 12.37 -12.90
CA VAL A 293 -6.40 13.18 -12.70
C VAL A 293 -5.86 13.53 -14.09
N GLY A 294 -6.20 14.73 -14.58
CA GLY A 294 -5.86 15.20 -15.93
C GLY A 294 -4.36 15.26 -16.21
N GLY A 295 -4.00 15.45 -17.48
CA GLY A 295 -2.63 15.66 -17.97
C GLY A 295 -2.10 14.50 -18.82
N PRO A 296 -0.93 14.69 -19.48
CA PRO A 296 -0.36 13.70 -20.38
C PRO A 296 0.12 12.45 -19.63
N TRP A 297 0.12 11.35 -20.36
CA TRP A 297 0.67 10.08 -19.90
C TRP A 297 1.20 9.29 -21.11
N GLN A 298 2.09 8.34 -20.84
CA GLN A 298 2.61 7.40 -21.83
C GLN A 298 2.45 5.96 -21.37
N GLU A 299 2.63 5.69 -20.08
CA GLU A 299 2.47 4.36 -19.51
C GLU A 299 2.27 4.42 -18.00
N GLY A 300 1.57 3.42 -17.47
CA GLY A 300 1.40 2.96 -16.10
C GLY A 300 1.36 4.00 -15.00
N PRO A 301 0.20 4.22 -14.37
CA PRO A 301 0.12 5.10 -13.22
C PRO A 301 0.71 4.43 -11.98
N GLY A 302 1.42 5.20 -11.13
CA GLY A 302 1.76 4.84 -9.77
C GLY A 302 1.06 5.77 -8.80
N LEU A 303 0.09 5.27 -8.04
CA LEU A 303 -0.58 6.00 -6.98
C LEU A 303 0.38 6.23 -5.81
N ALA A 304 0.38 7.43 -5.24
CA ALA A 304 1.09 7.70 -4.01
C ALA A 304 0.34 7.06 -2.83
N ARG A 305 0.99 6.13 -2.14
CA ARG A 305 0.37 5.28 -1.12
C ARG A 305 1.16 5.29 0.18
N ARG A 306 0.50 4.96 1.27
CA ARG A 306 1.16 4.57 2.53
C ARG A 306 1.83 3.19 2.37
N PRO A 307 2.67 2.78 3.33
CA PRO A 307 3.39 1.51 3.25
C PRO A 307 2.51 0.27 3.01
N ASP A 308 1.30 0.24 3.54
CA ASP A 308 0.34 -0.87 3.40
C ASP A 308 -0.42 -0.89 2.05
N GLY A 309 -0.14 0.07 1.16
CA GLY A 309 -0.87 0.24 -0.11
C GLY A 309 -2.14 1.08 0.03
N HIS A 310 -2.32 1.77 1.16
CA HIS A 310 -3.48 2.60 1.43
C HIS A 310 -3.25 4.06 1.05
N ALA A 311 -4.34 4.80 0.81
CA ALA A 311 -4.27 6.21 0.50
C ALA A 311 -3.69 7.01 1.68
N PRO A 312 -2.86 8.02 1.42
CA PRO A 312 -2.56 9.03 2.41
C PRO A 312 -3.85 9.74 2.82
N LEU A 313 -3.96 10.06 4.09
CA LEU A 313 -5.03 10.92 4.56
C LEU A 313 -4.64 12.40 4.44
N SER A 314 -5.61 13.26 4.21
CA SER A 314 -5.38 14.70 4.24
C SER A 314 -4.79 15.10 5.59
N ALA A 315 -3.63 15.77 5.59
CA ALA A 315 -3.00 16.26 6.81
C ALA A 315 -3.81 17.37 7.50
N VAL A 316 -4.71 18.01 6.76
CA VAL A 316 -5.55 19.14 7.23
C VAL A 316 -6.95 18.67 7.61
N ASP A 317 -7.58 17.83 6.78
CA ASP A 317 -8.95 17.36 6.98
C ASP A 317 -9.09 15.87 6.57
N PRO A 318 -8.65 14.95 7.43
CA PRO A 318 -8.69 13.51 7.11
C PRO A 318 -10.10 12.93 7.03
N CYS A 319 -11.11 13.62 7.57
CA CYS A 319 -12.49 13.19 7.55
C CYS A 319 -13.31 13.78 6.39
N GLY A 320 -12.85 14.89 5.79
CA GLY A 320 -13.58 15.60 4.74
C GLY A 320 -12.86 15.66 3.39
N GLN A 321 -11.60 15.24 3.32
CA GLN A 321 -10.80 15.35 2.11
C GLN A 321 -9.90 14.12 1.91
N VAL A 322 -9.76 13.68 0.66
CA VAL A 322 -8.83 12.60 0.25
C VAL A 322 -7.94 13.10 -0.86
N PRO A 323 -6.59 13.10 -0.69
CA PRO A 323 -5.66 13.39 -1.76
C PRO A 323 -5.50 12.16 -2.66
N PHE A 324 -5.52 12.39 -3.97
CA PHE A 324 -5.16 11.43 -5.00
C PHE A 324 -3.98 11.99 -5.78
N ASP A 325 -2.83 11.34 -5.63
CA ASP A 325 -1.59 11.71 -6.28
C ASP A 325 -1.07 10.54 -7.11
N VAL A 326 -0.61 10.85 -8.33
CA VAL A 326 -0.16 9.89 -9.32
C VAL A 326 1.19 10.34 -9.86
N VAL A 327 2.15 9.43 -9.92
CA VAL A 327 3.38 9.60 -10.69
C VAL A 327 3.29 8.69 -11.92
N ARG A 328 3.61 9.25 -13.11
CA ARG A 328 3.52 8.52 -14.38
C ARG A 328 4.49 9.06 -15.40
N ALA A 329 4.85 8.25 -16.38
CA ALA A 329 5.61 8.68 -17.53
C ALA A 329 4.75 9.58 -18.44
N THR A 330 5.32 10.64 -19.01
CA THR A 330 4.56 11.68 -19.72
C THR A 330 5.03 11.96 -21.14
N VAL A 331 6.22 11.51 -21.53
CA VAL A 331 6.80 11.72 -22.85
C VAL A 331 7.42 10.44 -23.38
N ILE A 332 7.54 10.36 -24.72
CA ILE A 332 8.30 9.32 -25.40
C ILE A 332 9.73 9.82 -25.60
N GLY A 333 10.70 9.06 -25.11
CA GLY A 333 12.11 9.34 -25.27
C GLY A 333 12.68 8.92 -26.63
N ALA A 334 13.99 9.13 -26.82
CA ALA A 334 14.69 8.83 -28.09
C ALA A 334 14.65 7.32 -28.45
N ALA A 335 14.53 6.45 -27.47
CA ALA A 335 14.39 5.00 -27.69
C ALA A 335 12.94 4.56 -28.03
N THR A 336 12.03 5.51 -28.29
CA THR A 336 10.59 5.28 -28.49
C THR A 336 9.87 4.66 -27.28
N ALA A 337 10.49 4.78 -26.12
CA ALA A 337 9.97 4.26 -24.86
C ALA A 337 9.53 5.40 -23.91
N PRO A 338 8.62 5.14 -22.95
CA PRO A 338 8.16 6.14 -21.99
C PRO A 338 9.31 6.63 -21.09
N THR A 339 9.31 7.92 -20.78
CA THR A 339 10.32 8.55 -19.92
C THR A 339 9.69 9.69 -19.11
N ASP A 340 10.49 10.38 -18.33
CA ASP A 340 10.12 11.65 -17.71
C ASP A 340 8.98 11.50 -16.71
N LEU A 341 9.21 10.74 -15.63
CA LEU A 341 8.22 10.58 -14.56
C LEU A 341 7.83 11.93 -13.96
N ARG A 342 6.52 12.21 -13.93
CA ARG A 342 5.95 13.45 -13.39
C ARG A 342 4.82 13.16 -12.42
N HIS A 343 4.73 14.03 -11.42
CA HIS A 343 3.67 13.99 -10.41
C HIS A 343 2.47 14.83 -10.87
N TYR A 344 1.28 14.27 -10.70
CA TYR A 344 -0.02 14.93 -10.85
C TYR A 344 -0.91 14.56 -9.68
N GLY A 345 -1.80 15.46 -9.27
CA GLY A 345 -2.73 15.15 -8.19
C GLY A 345 -3.95 16.05 -8.17
N LEU A 346 -4.94 15.63 -7.41
CA LEU A 346 -6.12 16.41 -7.04
C LEU A 346 -6.63 15.92 -5.68
N ASP A 347 -7.52 16.71 -5.07
CA ASP A 347 -8.22 16.31 -3.85
C ASP A 347 -9.69 16.05 -4.13
N VAL A 348 -10.23 15.00 -3.55
CA VAL A 348 -11.66 14.80 -3.40
C VAL A 348 -12.10 15.49 -2.10
N LYS A 349 -13.12 16.33 -2.17
CA LYS A 349 -13.67 17.12 -1.05
C LYS A 349 -15.11 16.74 -0.73
N GLY A 350 -15.56 17.14 0.44
CA GLY A 350 -16.93 16.89 0.92
C GLY A 350 -17.15 15.42 1.32
N VAL A 351 -16.07 14.67 1.55
CA VAL A 351 -16.13 13.31 2.06
C VAL A 351 -16.61 13.37 3.52
N ASN A 352 -17.62 12.58 3.87
CA ASN A 352 -18.04 12.40 5.25
C ASN A 352 -17.47 11.07 5.79
N ALA A 353 -16.15 11.05 5.98
CA ALA A 353 -15.45 9.81 6.36
C ALA A 353 -15.63 9.42 7.83
N CYS A 354 -15.99 10.36 8.69
CA CYS A 354 -16.10 10.19 10.14
C CYS A 354 -17.52 10.48 10.67
N PRO A 355 -18.58 9.87 10.12
CA PRO A 355 -19.97 10.19 10.48
C PRO A 355 -20.33 9.71 11.90
N ASP A 356 -19.64 8.72 12.41
CA ASP A 356 -19.86 8.10 13.70
C ASP A 356 -18.52 7.65 14.34
N PRO A 357 -18.49 7.27 15.63
CA PRO A 357 -17.26 6.84 16.32
C PRO A 357 -16.55 5.66 15.66
N ALA A 358 -17.28 4.68 15.14
CA ALA A 358 -16.68 3.48 14.54
C ALA A 358 -15.93 3.83 13.24
N ARG A 359 -16.55 4.67 12.38
CA ARG A 359 -15.90 5.17 11.16
C ARG A 359 -14.73 6.10 11.51
N THR A 360 -14.89 6.96 12.52
CA THR A 360 -13.81 7.82 13.00
C THR A 360 -12.58 6.99 13.39
N LEU A 361 -12.77 5.92 14.16
CA LEU A 361 -11.67 5.02 14.53
C LEU A 361 -11.08 4.31 13.31
N ALA A 362 -11.92 3.80 12.42
CA ALA A 362 -11.44 3.13 11.20
C ALA A 362 -10.59 4.03 10.30
N VAL A 363 -10.87 5.35 10.28
CA VAL A 363 -10.13 6.32 9.45
C VAL A 363 -8.89 6.85 10.16
N LEU A 364 -8.97 7.12 11.47
CA LEU A 364 -7.94 7.86 12.19
C LEU A 364 -7.05 6.98 13.07
N ASP A 365 -7.30 5.68 13.21
CA ASP A 365 -6.47 4.80 14.02
C ASP A 365 -5.04 4.72 13.44
N GLY A 366 -4.04 4.69 14.32
CA GLY A 366 -2.64 4.74 13.91
C GLY A 366 -2.12 6.12 13.52
N LEU A 367 -2.93 7.20 13.58
CA LEU A 367 -2.50 8.56 13.26
C LEU A 367 -2.07 9.32 14.51
N ALA A 368 -1.13 10.27 14.33
CA ALA A 368 -0.78 11.24 15.36
C ALA A 368 -1.23 12.65 14.96
N ALA A 369 -1.63 13.45 15.95
CA ALA A 369 -2.03 14.85 15.76
C ALA A 369 -1.51 15.73 16.90
N PRO A 370 -1.41 17.07 16.72
CA PRO A 370 -1.07 17.98 17.80
C PRO A 370 -2.01 17.80 18.99
N SER A 371 -1.46 17.76 20.20
CA SER A 371 -2.25 17.77 21.43
C SER A 371 -2.54 19.20 21.90
N PRO A 372 -3.51 19.40 22.81
CA PRO A 372 -3.77 20.72 23.37
C PRO A 372 -2.59 21.29 24.20
N THR A 373 -1.64 20.45 24.61
CA THR A 373 -0.53 20.81 25.53
C THR A 373 0.83 20.91 24.86
N ARG A 374 0.88 21.18 23.56
CA ARG A 374 2.10 21.29 22.73
C ARG A 374 2.92 20.00 22.61
N THR A 375 2.29 18.87 22.84
CA THR A 375 2.81 17.53 22.59
C THR A 375 2.07 16.92 21.39
N MET A 376 2.16 15.61 21.21
CA MET A 376 1.39 14.88 20.19
C MET A 376 0.45 13.90 20.87
N ASP A 377 -0.67 13.61 20.25
CA ASP A 377 -1.55 12.50 20.64
C ASP A 377 -1.57 11.48 19.49
N LEU A 378 -1.22 10.23 19.79
CA LEU A 378 -1.32 9.08 18.87
C LEU A 378 -2.61 8.33 19.17
N LEU A 379 -3.46 8.14 18.17
CA LEU A 379 -4.66 7.30 18.31
C LEU A 379 -4.30 5.85 18.04
N THR A 380 -4.58 4.99 18.99
CA THR A 380 -4.41 3.53 18.85
C THR A 380 -5.47 2.77 19.63
N GLY A 381 -6.16 1.82 18.98
CA GLY A 381 -7.19 0.99 19.61
C GLY A 381 -8.30 1.80 20.31
N GLY A 382 -8.71 2.92 19.73
CA GLY A 382 -9.76 3.80 20.25
C GLY A 382 -9.37 4.67 21.45
N LYS A 383 -8.06 4.79 21.75
CA LYS A 383 -7.53 5.60 22.86
C LYS A 383 -6.39 6.45 22.39
N LEU A 384 -6.19 7.59 23.04
CA LEU A 384 -5.03 8.45 22.78
C LEU A 384 -3.86 8.05 23.67
N ILE A 385 -2.68 7.98 23.06
CA ILE A 385 -1.40 7.92 23.77
C ILE A 385 -0.74 9.28 23.58
N ARG A 386 -0.55 10.01 24.65
CA ARG A 386 0.17 11.28 24.62
C ARG A 386 1.65 11.05 24.46
N VAL A 387 2.31 11.80 23.58
CA VAL A 387 3.72 11.61 23.25
C VAL A 387 4.42 12.98 23.33
N ASP A 388 5.38 13.11 24.23
CA ASP A 388 6.07 14.39 24.46
C ASP A 388 6.90 14.86 23.28
N ARG A 389 7.46 13.93 22.51
CA ARG A 389 8.37 14.23 21.39
C ARG A 389 7.72 13.93 20.05
N ARG A 390 7.66 14.95 19.17
CA ARG A 390 7.14 14.78 17.80
C ARG A 390 7.89 13.68 17.02
N SER A 391 9.21 13.56 17.19
CA SER A 391 10.01 12.52 16.53
C SER A 391 9.56 11.09 16.90
N VAL A 392 9.13 10.89 18.14
CA VAL A 392 8.57 9.60 18.60
C VAL A 392 7.19 9.37 18.00
N ALA A 393 6.33 10.39 18.00
CA ALA A 393 5.02 10.30 17.36
C ALA A 393 5.14 9.95 15.85
N VAL A 394 6.08 10.58 15.14
CA VAL A 394 6.39 10.25 13.74
C VAL A 394 6.84 8.79 13.59
N ALA A 395 7.67 8.29 14.50
CA ALA A 395 8.16 6.91 14.43
C ALA A 395 7.08 5.85 14.75
N LEU A 396 6.06 6.23 15.54
CA LEU A 396 5.00 5.33 16.00
C LEU A 396 3.68 5.45 15.22
N SER A 397 3.52 6.48 14.38
CA SER A 397 2.29 6.70 13.61
C SER A 397 2.47 6.40 12.14
N GLY A 398 1.41 5.95 11.48
CA GLY A 398 1.36 5.82 10.02
C GLY A 398 1.40 7.18 9.31
N GLN A 399 0.84 8.22 9.95
CA GLN A 399 0.86 9.60 9.44
C GLN A 399 0.70 10.58 10.60
N VAL A 400 1.33 11.76 10.48
CA VAL A 400 1.15 12.87 11.39
C VAL A 400 0.29 13.93 10.72
N LEU A 401 -0.81 14.31 11.38
CA LEU A 401 -1.71 15.36 10.92
C LEU A 401 -1.16 16.73 11.31
N ASP A 402 -1.41 17.74 10.49
CA ASP A 402 -1.01 19.13 10.77
C ASP A 402 -1.95 19.80 11.79
N GLN A 403 -3.21 19.35 11.80
CA GLN A 403 -4.22 19.87 12.71
C GLN A 403 -4.82 18.73 13.55
N ARG A 404 -5.31 19.10 14.73
CA ARG A 404 -6.00 18.19 15.63
C ARG A 404 -7.43 17.96 15.15
N PRO A 405 -7.82 16.71 14.81
CA PRO A 405 -9.22 16.41 14.51
C PRO A 405 -10.10 16.63 15.76
N PRO A 406 -11.28 17.28 15.65
CA PRO A 406 -12.21 17.46 16.78
C PRO A 406 -12.65 16.15 17.45
N GLN A 407 -12.59 15.06 16.72
CA GLN A 407 -12.91 13.71 17.22
C GLN A 407 -11.93 13.26 18.32
N PHE A 408 -10.67 13.71 18.28
CA PHE A 408 -9.66 13.38 19.31
C PHE A 408 -10.04 13.92 20.69
N ASP A 409 -10.78 15.04 20.77
CA ASP A 409 -11.21 15.64 22.05
C ASP A 409 -12.25 14.79 22.78
N LYS A 410 -12.88 13.84 22.09
CA LYS A 410 -13.86 12.91 22.64
C LYS A 410 -13.25 11.59 23.14
N LEU A 411 -11.95 11.39 22.91
CA LEU A 411 -11.26 10.14 23.22
C LEU A 411 -10.44 10.26 24.52
N PRO A 412 -10.40 9.23 25.37
CA PRO A 412 -9.61 9.24 26.58
C PRO A 412 -8.12 9.15 26.29
N VAL A 413 -7.30 9.91 27.01
CA VAL A 413 -5.84 9.70 27.06
C VAL A 413 -5.57 8.52 27.99
N ALA A 414 -5.10 7.41 27.44
CA ALA A 414 -4.89 6.18 28.18
C ALA A 414 -3.51 6.07 28.82
N ALA A 415 -2.50 6.70 28.21
CA ALA A 415 -1.12 6.69 28.71
C ALA A 415 -0.33 7.88 28.15
N THR A 416 0.87 8.12 28.70
CA THR A 416 1.79 9.15 28.23
C THR A 416 3.19 8.59 28.06
N ILE A 417 3.77 8.76 26.86
CA ILE A 417 5.19 8.55 26.60
C ILE A 417 5.92 9.84 26.95
N ALA A 418 6.33 9.95 28.20
CA ALA A 418 7.12 11.09 28.67
C ALA A 418 8.54 11.03 28.07
N SER A 419 9.15 12.20 27.83
CA SER A 419 10.55 12.28 27.39
C SER A 419 11.47 11.52 28.36
N ALA A 420 12.36 10.69 27.81
CA ALA A 420 13.25 9.80 28.57
C ALA A 420 12.52 8.81 29.51
N GLY A 421 11.23 8.56 29.26
CA GLY A 421 10.42 7.60 30.03
C GLY A 421 10.97 6.17 29.95
N PRO A 422 10.54 5.28 30.85
CA PRO A 422 11.07 3.92 30.95
C PRO A 422 10.75 3.08 29.70
N ALA A 423 11.78 2.36 29.22
CA ALA A 423 11.65 1.39 28.14
C ALA A 423 12.40 0.11 28.51
N VAL A 424 11.97 -1.00 27.95
CA VAL A 424 12.61 -2.31 28.14
C VAL A 424 12.81 -3.00 26.80
N GLN A 425 13.77 -3.92 26.75
CA GLN A 425 13.99 -4.83 25.62
C GLN A 425 14.23 -6.25 26.14
N ALA A 426 13.79 -7.24 25.40
CA ALA A 426 14.07 -8.62 25.71
C ALA A 426 14.36 -9.44 24.45
N LYS A 427 15.22 -10.44 24.59
CA LYS A 427 15.56 -11.35 23.50
C LYS A 427 14.29 -12.04 22.99
N ASP A 428 14.11 -12.05 21.67
CA ASP A 428 12.97 -12.66 20.96
C ASP A 428 11.59 -12.08 21.34
N ARG A 429 11.54 -10.88 21.97
CA ARG A 429 10.31 -10.15 22.33
C ARG A 429 10.26 -8.73 21.76
N GLY A 430 11.42 -8.16 21.40
CA GLY A 430 11.53 -6.80 20.87
C GLY A 430 11.71 -5.73 21.95
N VAL A 431 11.13 -4.56 21.72
CA VAL A 431 11.26 -3.36 22.56
C VAL A 431 9.88 -2.85 22.93
N ALA A 432 9.72 -2.31 24.15
CA ALA A 432 8.47 -1.70 24.62
C ALA A 432 8.73 -0.49 25.51
N PHE A 433 7.82 0.48 25.50
CA PHE A 433 7.69 1.46 26.58
C PHE A 433 6.97 0.84 27.77
N VAL A 434 7.35 1.26 28.99
CA VAL A 434 6.63 0.88 30.20
C VAL A 434 5.76 2.08 30.63
N LEU A 435 4.44 1.98 30.40
CA LEU A 435 3.49 3.03 30.72
C LEU A 435 2.46 2.47 31.69
N ASP A 436 2.27 3.13 32.82
CA ASP A 436 1.33 2.71 33.89
C ASP A 436 1.46 1.23 34.28
N GLY A 437 2.72 0.75 34.40
CA GLY A 437 3.03 -0.62 34.76
C GLY A 437 2.71 -1.69 33.70
N LYS A 438 2.44 -1.29 32.44
CA LYS A 438 2.17 -2.18 31.31
C LYS A 438 3.26 -2.03 30.24
N LEU A 439 3.53 -3.09 29.51
CA LEU A 439 4.35 -3.03 28.31
C LEU A 439 3.50 -2.56 27.13
N TRP A 440 4.04 -1.57 26.40
CA TRP A 440 3.50 -1.09 25.12
C TRP A 440 4.55 -1.39 24.06
N PRO A 441 4.45 -2.55 23.39
CA PRO A 441 5.39 -2.97 22.37
C PRO A 441 5.46 -1.99 21.21
N VAL A 442 6.65 -1.79 20.65
CA VAL A 442 6.90 -0.94 19.48
C VAL A 442 7.65 -1.72 18.41
N ASP A 443 7.31 -1.51 17.13
CA ASP A 443 8.02 -2.16 16.02
C ASP A 443 9.37 -1.51 15.74
N SER A 444 9.46 -0.19 16.02
CA SER A 444 10.67 0.55 15.76
C SER A 444 11.60 0.56 16.99
N PRO A 445 12.73 -0.14 16.97
CA PRO A 445 13.73 -0.05 18.04
C PRO A 445 14.33 1.36 18.17
N ALA A 446 14.16 2.22 17.16
CA ALA A 446 14.56 3.61 17.21
C ALA A 446 13.64 4.48 18.09
N ALA A 447 12.40 4.09 18.34
CA ALA A 447 11.45 4.91 19.10
C ALA A 447 11.93 5.26 20.52
N PRO A 448 12.45 4.33 21.35
CA PRO A 448 13.03 4.68 22.64
C PRO A 448 14.24 5.61 22.52
N VAL A 449 15.12 5.40 21.54
CA VAL A 449 16.27 6.28 21.30
C VAL A 449 15.83 7.70 20.96
N LEU A 450 14.87 7.85 20.06
CA LEU A 450 14.26 9.15 19.71
C LEU A 450 13.61 9.80 20.93
N ASN A 451 13.07 9.01 21.86
CA ASN A 451 12.51 9.50 23.12
C ASN A 451 13.58 9.93 24.14
N GLY A 452 14.84 9.56 23.92
CA GLY A 452 15.92 9.71 24.91
C GLY A 452 15.82 8.67 26.04
N SER A 453 15.06 7.60 25.83
CA SER A 453 14.95 6.49 26.79
C SER A 453 16.13 5.53 26.64
N VAL A 454 16.59 5.00 27.77
CA VAL A 454 17.54 3.87 27.78
C VAL A 454 16.72 2.60 27.99
N ALA A 455 16.65 1.74 26.96
CA ALA A 455 15.94 0.48 27.07
C ALA A 455 16.70 -0.48 27.99
N GLN A 456 16.11 -0.83 29.13
CA GLN A 456 16.68 -1.80 30.05
C GLN A 456 16.50 -3.21 29.49
N THR A 457 17.57 -4.00 29.44
CA THR A 457 17.47 -5.41 29.05
C THR A 457 16.89 -6.22 30.20
N ILE A 458 15.80 -6.94 29.92
CA ILE A 458 15.14 -7.85 30.86
C ILE A 458 15.08 -9.27 30.28
N SER A 459 14.85 -10.28 31.13
CA SER A 459 14.67 -11.64 30.64
C SER A 459 13.30 -11.81 29.95
N PRO A 460 13.14 -12.78 29.02
CA PRO A 460 11.84 -13.09 28.44
C PRO A 460 10.76 -13.41 29.48
N ALA A 461 11.12 -14.10 30.57
CA ALA A 461 10.20 -14.39 31.65
C ALA A 461 9.72 -13.13 32.41
N GLN A 462 10.61 -12.15 32.59
CA GLN A 462 10.23 -10.85 33.16
C GLN A 462 9.32 -10.08 32.20
N TRP A 463 9.60 -10.12 30.90
CA TRP A 463 8.75 -9.51 29.88
C TRP A 463 7.34 -10.12 29.91
N ASP A 464 7.24 -11.44 29.87
CA ASP A 464 5.97 -12.17 29.83
C ASP A 464 5.15 -12.03 31.14
N ALA A 465 5.77 -11.60 32.23
CA ALA A 465 5.09 -11.31 33.51
C ALA A 465 4.43 -9.93 33.55
N TYR A 466 4.78 -9.00 32.62
CA TYR A 466 4.11 -7.69 32.56
C TYR A 466 2.73 -7.80 31.93
N PRO A 467 1.73 -7.05 32.43
CA PRO A 467 0.53 -6.79 31.67
C PRO A 467 0.88 -6.08 30.35
N THR A 468 0.21 -6.42 29.26
CA THR A 468 0.46 -5.81 27.94
C THR A 468 -0.60 -4.75 27.66
N GLY A 469 -0.17 -3.57 27.23
CA GLY A 469 -0.98 -2.53 26.60
C GLY A 469 -1.24 -2.86 25.12
N SER A 470 -1.89 -1.94 24.41
CA SER A 470 -1.99 -2.06 22.95
C SER A 470 -0.60 -1.95 22.33
N SER A 471 -0.34 -2.70 21.26
CA SER A 471 0.89 -2.52 20.49
C SER A 471 0.87 -1.14 19.83
N LEU A 472 1.98 -0.41 19.94
CA LEU A 472 2.20 0.85 19.25
C LEU A 472 2.92 0.56 17.91
N VAL A 473 2.29 -0.32 17.15
CA VAL A 473 2.79 -0.84 15.88
C VAL A 473 2.17 -0.04 14.75
N ARG A 474 2.97 0.26 13.75
CA ARG A 474 2.63 0.96 12.52
C ARG A 474 1.90 0.08 11.52
#